data_c29e0e4d6a0624e88de4a63146347365
#
_entry.id   c29e0e4d6a0624e88de4a63146347365
#
_cell.length_a   1.000
_cell.length_b   1.000
_cell.length_c   1.000
_cell.angle_alpha   90.00
_cell.angle_beta   90.00
_cell.angle_gamma   90.00
#
_symmetry.space_group_name_H-M   'P 1'
#
loop_
_entity.id
_entity.type
_entity.pdbx_description
1 polymer ?
#
loop_
_entity_poly.entity_id
_entity_poly.type
_entity_poly.pdbx_seq_one_letter_code
_entity_poly.pdbx_strand_id
1 'polypeptide(L)'
;MNAKVIIYLLGKISAGLAIAQLLPLLMSVVYGEYATSRTFIFSIAVAVILAGIFDYYGDGRGARNLSVREGIGTVFFSWLLAAALGALPYCFDGILNPAAAYFESMSGLTTTGATAIANLDIVSRSLLLWRTLTHWIGGIGIIVLFVALLPQIAGGAVYL
;
A
#
# COMPACT_ATOMS: atom_id res chain seq x y z
N MET A 1 -20.04 12.84 -4.30
CA MET A 1 -18.75 12.22 -3.94
C MET A 1 -17.76 13.33 -3.64
N ASN A 2 -17.32 13.40 -2.42
CA ASN A 2 -16.37 14.45 -1.99
C ASN A 2 -14.92 13.95 -2.25
N ALA A 3 -14.33 14.34 -3.38
CA ALA A 3 -12.98 13.93 -3.76
C ALA A 3 -11.92 14.33 -2.72
N LYS A 4 -12.11 15.44 -1.99
CA LYS A 4 -11.14 15.89 -0.98
C LYS A 4 -11.01 14.91 0.20
N VAL A 5 -12.10 14.22 0.56
CA VAL A 5 -12.07 13.20 1.62
C VAL A 5 -11.30 11.96 1.14
N ILE A 6 -11.51 11.54 -0.11
CA ILE A 6 -10.76 10.42 -0.69
C ILE A 6 -9.27 10.74 -0.72
N ILE A 7 -8.90 11.94 -1.20
CA ILE A 7 -7.49 12.40 -1.25
C ILE A 7 -6.87 12.37 0.16
N TYR A 8 -7.58 12.87 1.18
CA TYR A 8 -7.10 12.84 2.57
C TYR A 8 -6.81 11.40 3.03
N LEU A 9 -7.73 10.47 2.77
CA LEU A 9 -7.56 9.07 3.16
C LEU A 9 -6.42 8.38 2.40
N LEU A 10 -6.23 8.69 1.12
CA LEU A 10 -5.07 8.23 0.34
C LEU A 10 -3.75 8.74 0.95
N GLY A 11 -3.73 9.95 1.49
CA GLY A 11 -2.58 10.48 2.23
C GLY A 11 -2.25 9.63 3.47
N LYS A 12 -3.26 9.21 4.23
CA LYS A 12 -3.04 8.35 5.42
C LYS A 12 -2.52 6.97 5.04
N ILE A 13 -2.97 6.43 3.91
CA ILE A 13 -2.46 5.16 3.38
C ILE A 13 -1.02 5.29 2.92
N SER A 14 -0.67 6.37 2.21
CA SER A 14 0.71 6.64 1.82
C SER A 14 1.64 6.74 3.02
N ALA A 15 1.22 7.44 4.08
CA ALA A 15 1.97 7.52 5.34
C ALA A 15 2.12 6.15 6.02
N GLY A 16 1.05 5.35 6.06
CA GLY A 16 1.08 3.99 6.60
C GLY A 16 2.06 3.08 5.86
N LEU A 17 2.10 3.16 4.52
CA LEU A 17 3.06 2.41 3.71
C LEU A 17 4.50 2.90 3.92
N ALA A 18 4.72 4.20 4.09
CA ALA A 18 6.03 4.73 4.44
C ALA A 18 6.53 4.17 5.78
N ILE A 19 5.65 4.10 6.78
CA ILE A 19 5.96 3.49 8.09
C ILE A 19 6.27 1.99 7.95
N ALA A 20 5.46 1.26 7.17
CA ALA A 20 5.69 -0.17 6.96
C ALA A 20 7.04 -0.47 6.30
N GLN A 21 7.53 0.41 5.41
CA GLN A 21 8.84 0.29 4.75
C GLN A 21 10.02 0.53 5.71
N LEU A 22 9.81 1.11 6.88
CA LEU A 22 10.88 1.27 7.88
C LEU A 22 11.43 -0.08 8.37
N LEU A 23 10.59 -1.11 8.44
CA LEU A 23 11.03 -2.42 8.91
C LEU A 23 12.02 -3.09 7.93
N PRO A 24 11.74 -3.21 6.62
CA PRO A 24 12.74 -3.70 5.66
C PRO A 24 13.95 -2.76 5.53
N LEU A 25 13.79 -1.44 5.70
CA LEU A 25 14.92 -0.52 5.75
C LEU A 25 15.84 -0.86 6.93
N LEU A 26 15.31 -1.06 8.12
CA LEU A 26 16.10 -1.47 9.29
C LEU A 26 16.81 -2.81 9.04
N MET A 27 16.10 -3.78 8.47
CA MET A 27 16.68 -5.06 8.12
C MET A 27 17.83 -4.91 7.12
N SER A 28 17.69 -4.05 6.10
CA SER A 28 18.74 -3.82 5.10
C SER A 28 20.03 -3.24 5.73
N VAL A 29 19.90 -2.39 6.74
CA VAL A 29 21.04 -1.85 7.47
C VAL A 29 21.71 -2.94 8.32
N VAL A 30 20.92 -3.75 9.02
CA VAL A 30 21.44 -4.84 9.88
C VAL A 30 22.20 -5.89 9.06
N TYR A 31 21.72 -6.22 7.86
CA TYR A 31 22.37 -7.18 6.95
C TYR A 31 23.45 -6.57 6.06
N GLY A 32 23.72 -5.26 6.17
CA GLY A 32 24.73 -4.57 5.34
C GLY A 32 24.33 -4.44 3.87
N GLU A 33 23.05 -4.54 3.56
CA GLU A 33 22.48 -4.39 2.19
C GLU A 33 22.33 -2.90 1.84
N TYR A 34 23.43 -2.15 1.83
CA TYR A 34 23.41 -0.68 1.68
C TYR A 34 22.83 -0.19 0.35
N ALA A 35 22.94 -0.97 -0.73
CA ALA A 35 22.29 -0.64 -1.99
C ALA A 35 20.78 -0.63 -1.84
N THR A 36 20.21 -1.69 -1.26
CA THR A 36 18.79 -1.82 -1.00
C THR A 36 18.30 -0.85 0.10
N SER A 37 19.17 -0.46 1.05
CA SER A 37 18.83 0.60 2.01
C SER A 37 18.51 1.93 1.33
N ARG A 38 19.31 2.32 0.31
CA ARG A 38 19.04 3.54 -0.49
C ARG A 38 17.70 3.45 -1.20
N THR A 39 17.39 2.29 -1.75
CA THR A 39 16.11 2.00 -2.42
C THR A 39 14.92 2.27 -1.50
N PHE A 40 14.95 1.76 -0.26
CA PHE A 40 13.89 2.01 0.71
C PHE A 40 13.83 3.49 1.14
N ILE A 41 14.98 4.16 1.32
CA ILE A 41 15.01 5.60 1.64
C ILE A 41 14.30 6.41 0.56
N PHE A 42 14.58 6.17 -0.73
CA PHE A 42 13.92 6.87 -1.82
C PHE A 42 12.43 6.53 -1.90
N SER A 43 12.05 5.27 -1.73
CA SER A 43 10.66 4.85 -1.72
C SER A 43 9.86 5.49 -0.58
N ILE A 44 10.42 5.50 0.63
CA ILE A 44 9.82 6.16 1.80
C ILE A 44 9.69 7.67 1.53
N ALA A 45 10.72 8.32 0.97
CA ALA A 45 10.67 9.75 0.66
C ALA A 45 9.51 10.07 -0.31
N VAL A 46 9.35 9.28 -1.37
CA VAL A 46 8.22 9.44 -2.31
C VAL A 46 6.87 9.26 -1.59
N ALA A 47 6.74 8.23 -0.76
CA ALA A 47 5.50 7.97 -0.04
C ALA A 47 5.15 9.09 0.96
N VAL A 48 6.15 9.64 1.67
CA VAL A 48 5.99 10.77 2.60
C VAL A 48 5.62 12.06 1.85
N ILE A 49 6.28 12.36 0.73
CA ILE A 49 5.96 13.52 -0.11
C ILE A 49 4.52 13.44 -0.60
N LEU A 50 4.09 12.28 -1.12
CA LEU A 50 2.72 12.07 -1.56
C LEU A 50 1.73 12.17 -0.40
N ALA A 51 2.06 11.64 0.78
CA ALA A 51 1.24 11.79 1.97
C ALA A 51 1.03 13.28 2.33
N GLY A 52 2.10 14.07 2.30
CA GLY A 52 2.04 15.52 2.54
C GLY A 52 1.21 16.27 1.50
N ILE A 53 1.39 15.95 0.21
CA ILE A 53 0.60 16.54 -0.89
C ILE A 53 -0.89 16.21 -0.69
N PHE A 54 -1.22 14.96 -0.43
CA PHE A 54 -2.60 14.53 -0.23
C PHE A 54 -3.23 15.10 1.06
N ASP A 55 -2.45 15.28 2.11
CA ASP A 55 -2.93 15.94 3.34
C ASP A 55 -3.22 17.43 3.09
N TYR A 56 -2.39 18.11 2.28
CA TYR A 56 -2.56 19.51 1.91
C TYR A 56 -3.83 19.76 1.06
N TYR A 57 -4.09 18.89 0.07
CA TYR A 57 -5.26 19.03 -0.82
C TYR A 57 -6.52 18.33 -0.29
N GLY A 58 -6.38 17.44 0.67
CA GLY A 58 -7.46 16.67 1.28
C GLY A 58 -8.22 17.45 2.36
N ASP A 59 -9.42 16.97 2.69
CA ASP A 59 -10.20 17.49 3.82
C ASP A 59 -10.69 16.33 4.68
N GLY A 60 -10.12 16.22 5.88
CA GLY A 60 -10.46 15.16 6.83
C GLY A 60 -11.80 15.33 7.56
N ARG A 61 -12.45 16.50 7.43
CA ARG A 61 -13.71 16.78 8.16
C ARG A 61 -14.85 15.84 7.79
N GLY A 62 -14.88 15.39 6.54
CA GLY A 62 -15.88 14.42 6.05
C GLY A 62 -15.53 12.95 6.31
N ALA A 63 -14.34 12.65 6.81
CA ALA A 63 -13.86 11.26 6.94
C ALA A 63 -14.64 10.42 7.97
N ARG A 64 -15.37 11.05 8.90
CA ARG A 64 -16.20 10.37 9.88
C ARG A 64 -17.58 9.94 9.36
N ASN A 65 -18.06 10.55 8.27
CA ASN A 65 -19.39 10.32 7.70
C ASN A 65 -19.28 10.02 6.21
N LEU A 66 -18.51 8.98 5.87
CA LEU A 66 -18.34 8.52 4.49
C LEU A 66 -19.65 7.94 3.95
N SER A 67 -20.08 8.41 2.79
CA SER A 67 -21.10 7.73 2.02
C SER A 67 -20.56 6.40 1.47
N VAL A 68 -21.43 5.44 1.19
CA VAL A 68 -21.05 4.13 0.60
C VAL A 68 -20.22 4.31 -0.68
N ARG A 69 -20.60 5.27 -1.52
CA ARG A 69 -19.88 5.57 -2.77
C ARG A 69 -18.47 6.11 -2.52
N GLU A 70 -18.29 6.93 -1.51
CA GLU A 70 -16.98 7.46 -1.10
C GLU A 70 -16.11 6.36 -0.50
N GLY A 71 -16.70 5.47 0.30
CA GLY A 71 -16.04 4.29 0.84
C GLY A 71 -15.50 3.38 -0.26
N ILE A 72 -16.33 3.00 -1.22
CA ILE A 72 -15.94 2.14 -2.35
C ILE A 72 -14.85 2.83 -3.20
N GLY A 73 -15.01 4.13 -3.51
CA GLY A 73 -14.01 4.89 -4.23
C GLY A 73 -12.67 4.96 -3.50
N THR A 74 -12.71 5.21 -2.18
CA THR A 74 -11.49 5.22 -1.34
C THR A 74 -10.79 3.87 -1.41
N VAL A 75 -11.49 2.77 -1.24
CA VAL A 75 -10.91 1.42 -1.30
C VAL A 75 -10.27 1.19 -2.66
N PHE A 76 -10.98 1.45 -3.76
CA PHE A 76 -10.47 1.25 -5.11
C PHE A 76 -9.16 2.01 -5.36
N PHE A 77 -9.15 3.31 -5.09
CA PHE A 77 -7.96 4.13 -5.29
C PHE A 77 -6.83 3.79 -4.30
N SER A 78 -7.17 3.32 -3.10
CA SER A 78 -6.19 2.87 -2.11
C SER A 78 -5.40 1.66 -2.58
N TRP A 79 -6.06 0.67 -3.18
CA TRP A 79 -5.38 -0.51 -3.73
C TRP A 79 -4.45 -0.14 -4.88
N LEU A 80 -4.90 0.72 -5.80
CA LEU A 80 -4.06 1.18 -6.91
C LEU A 80 -2.83 1.96 -6.40
N LEU A 81 -3.04 2.88 -5.47
CA LEU A 81 -1.96 3.68 -4.89
C LEU A 81 -1.01 2.82 -4.07
N ALA A 82 -1.52 1.92 -3.24
CA ALA A 82 -0.71 1.04 -2.42
C ALA A 82 0.17 0.13 -3.30
N ALA A 83 -0.38 -0.41 -4.40
CA ALA A 83 0.40 -1.18 -5.36
C ALA A 83 1.48 -0.35 -6.04
N ALA A 84 1.18 0.90 -6.41
CA ALA A 84 2.17 1.80 -7.01
C ALA A 84 3.31 2.15 -6.05
N LEU A 85 2.99 2.53 -4.81
CA LEU A 85 3.99 2.83 -3.78
C LEU A 85 4.76 1.57 -3.35
N GLY A 86 4.08 0.44 -3.25
CA GLY A 86 4.71 -0.84 -2.91
C GLY A 86 5.61 -1.40 -4.01
N ALA A 87 5.45 -0.95 -5.26
CA ALA A 87 6.31 -1.30 -6.39
C ALA A 87 7.65 -0.55 -6.37
N LEU A 88 7.71 0.64 -5.76
CA LEU A 88 8.90 1.49 -5.80
C LEU A 88 10.19 0.81 -5.32
N PRO A 89 10.20 0.02 -4.23
CA PRO A 89 11.41 -0.68 -3.82
C PRO A 89 11.97 -1.61 -4.91
N TYR A 90 11.13 -2.33 -5.63
CA TYR A 90 11.56 -3.23 -6.70
C TYR A 90 12.07 -2.48 -7.93
N CYS A 91 11.46 -1.33 -8.25
CA CYS A 91 11.89 -0.47 -9.34
C CYS A 91 13.24 0.19 -9.05
N PHE A 92 13.41 0.75 -7.85
CA PHE A 92 14.62 1.47 -7.47
C PHE A 92 15.82 0.54 -7.25
N ASP A 93 15.56 -0.70 -6.83
CA ASP A 93 16.59 -1.73 -6.75
C ASP A 93 17.03 -2.23 -8.14
N GLY A 94 16.17 -2.04 -9.15
CA GLY A 94 16.44 -2.46 -10.52
C GLY A 94 16.15 -3.94 -10.78
N ILE A 95 15.57 -4.66 -9.82
CA ILE A 95 15.28 -6.09 -9.98
C ILE A 95 14.10 -6.34 -10.93
N LEU A 96 13.15 -5.40 -10.98
CA LEU A 96 11.97 -5.47 -11.85
C LEU A 96 11.77 -4.17 -12.62
N ASN A 97 11.28 -4.28 -13.85
CA ASN A 97 10.77 -3.12 -14.58
C ASN A 97 9.47 -2.60 -13.94
N PRO A 98 9.03 -1.36 -14.19
CA PRO A 98 7.86 -0.79 -13.51
C PRO A 98 6.58 -1.61 -13.61
N ALA A 99 6.30 -2.24 -14.74
CA ALA A 99 5.09 -3.05 -14.92
C ALA A 99 5.15 -4.34 -14.09
N ALA A 100 6.29 -5.03 -14.10
CA ALA A 100 6.51 -6.23 -13.30
C ALA A 100 6.54 -5.91 -11.79
N ALA A 101 7.15 -4.78 -11.39
CA ALA A 101 7.17 -4.32 -10.01
C ALA A 101 5.75 -3.99 -9.50
N TYR A 102 4.92 -3.34 -10.33
CA TYR A 102 3.52 -3.08 -10.00
C TYR A 102 2.74 -4.39 -9.84
N PHE A 103 2.94 -5.35 -10.75
CA PHE A 103 2.34 -6.68 -10.67
C PHE A 103 2.76 -7.39 -9.37
N GLU A 104 4.05 -7.40 -9.04
CA GLU A 104 4.59 -8.03 -7.82
C GLU A 104 3.95 -7.43 -6.56
N SER A 105 3.88 -6.10 -6.49
CA SER A 105 3.27 -5.37 -5.38
C SER A 105 1.76 -5.64 -5.29
N MET A 106 1.04 -5.60 -6.41
CA MET A 106 -0.40 -5.90 -6.45
C MET A 106 -0.66 -7.35 -6.04
N SER A 107 0.14 -8.29 -6.54
CA SER A 107 0.05 -9.72 -6.17
C SER A 107 0.26 -9.93 -4.67
N GLY A 108 1.21 -9.21 -4.06
CA GLY A 108 1.40 -9.22 -2.62
C GLY A 108 0.19 -8.69 -1.87
N LEU A 109 -0.26 -7.50 -2.20
CA LEU A 109 -1.38 -6.83 -1.52
C LEU A 109 -2.71 -7.59 -1.69
N THR A 110 -2.97 -8.21 -2.83
CA THR A 110 -4.15 -9.05 -3.05
C THR A 110 -4.00 -10.47 -2.50
N THR A 111 -2.86 -10.78 -1.86
CA THR A 111 -2.53 -12.12 -1.34
C THR A 111 -2.55 -13.23 -2.39
N THR A 112 -2.40 -12.89 -3.66
CA THR A 112 -2.40 -13.84 -4.79
C THR A 112 -1.17 -14.73 -4.76
N GLY A 113 0.00 -14.19 -4.36
CA GLY A 113 1.25 -14.97 -4.25
C GLY A 113 1.98 -15.24 -5.57
N ALA A 114 1.44 -14.80 -6.71
CA ALA A 114 2.15 -14.88 -7.98
C ALA A 114 3.37 -13.95 -7.98
N THR A 115 4.46 -14.33 -8.64
CA THR A 115 5.69 -13.54 -8.69
C THR A 115 6.19 -13.34 -10.12
N ALA A 116 6.66 -12.12 -10.38
CA ALA A 116 7.41 -11.76 -11.58
C ALA A 116 8.93 -11.92 -11.40
N ILE A 117 9.39 -12.22 -10.18
CA ILE A 117 10.80 -12.43 -9.87
C ILE A 117 11.20 -13.83 -10.31
N ALA A 118 12.13 -13.92 -11.27
CA ALA A 118 12.55 -15.18 -11.86
C ALA A 118 13.33 -16.08 -10.87
N ASN A 119 14.12 -15.49 -9.97
CA ASN A 119 14.90 -16.20 -8.97
C ASN A 119 14.90 -15.43 -7.65
N LEU A 120 14.27 -16.01 -6.64
CA LEU A 120 14.17 -15.40 -5.31
C LEU A 120 15.49 -15.51 -4.49
N ASP A 121 16.38 -16.43 -4.83
CA ASP A 121 17.62 -16.66 -4.08
C ASP A 121 18.63 -15.52 -4.22
N ILE A 122 18.54 -14.77 -5.34
CA ILE A 122 19.42 -13.62 -5.58
C ILE A 122 18.87 -12.29 -5.04
N VAL A 123 17.63 -12.29 -4.55
CA VAL A 123 16.97 -11.08 -4.02
C VAL A 123 17.47 -10.79 -2.62
N SER A 124 17.70 -9.51 -2.30
CA SER A 124 18.08 -9.09 -0.94
C SER A 124 17.02 -9.51 0.08
N ARG A 125 17.47 -9.86 1.28
CA ARG A 125 16.58 -10.30 2.39
C ARG A 125 15.57 -9.23 2.76
N SER A 126 15.96 -7.97 2.68
CA SER A 126 15.08 -6.84 2.96
C SER A 126 13.97 -6.68 1.92
N LEU A 127 14.24 -6.92 0.62
CA LEU A 127 13.17 -6.95 -0.39
C LEU A 127 12.26 -8.18 -0.24
N LEU A 128 12.78 -9.34 0.15
CA LEU A 128 11.97 -10.50 0.49
C LEU A 128 11.07 -10.25 1.70
N LEU A 129 11.61 -9.54 2.72
CA LEU A 129 10.79 -9.10 3.84
C LEU A 129 9.69 -8.14 3.40
N TRP A 130 10.00 -7.17 2.53
CA TRP A 130 9.00 -6.27 1.97
C TRP A 130 7.89 -7.03 1.25
N ARG A 131 8.27 -7.99 0.40
CA ARG A 131 7.34 -8.88 -0.28
C ARG A 131 6.39 -9.59 0.70
N THR A 132 6.94 -10.15 1.78
CA THR A 132 6.16 -10.83 2.82
C THR A 132 5.23 -9.86 3.55
N LEU A 133 5.70 -8.64 3.86
CA LEU A 133 4.90 -7.61 4.51
C LEU A 133 3.73 -7.15 3.65
N THR A 134 3.91 -7.03 2.32
CA THR A 134 2.78 -6.66 1.44
C THR A 134 1.66 -7.69 1.48
N HIS A 135 1.97 -9.00 1.55
CA HIS A 135 0.96 -10.06 1.75
C HIS A 135 0.24 -9.91 3.09
N TRP A 136 0.98 -9.60 4.13
CA TRP A 136 0.43 -9.45 5.48
C TRP A 136 -0.48 -8.22 5.59
N ILE A 137 -0.01 -7.08 5.09
CA ILE A 137 -0.78 -5.83 5.03
C ILE A 137 -2.05 -6.03 4.20
N GLY A 138 -1.94 -6.67 3.05
CA GLY A 138 -3.06 -6.96 2.17
C GLY A 138 -4.09 -7.88 2.81
N GLY A 139 -3.66 -8.95 3.47
CA GLY A 139 -4.54 -9.86 4.19
C GLY A 139 -5.35 -9.17 5.30
N ILE A 140 -4.69 -8.34 6.11
CA ILE A 140 -5.37 -7.52 7.12
C ILE A 140 -6.30 -6.50 6.45
N GLY A 141 -5.88 -5.85 5.36
CA GLY A 141 -6.66 -4.87 4.62
C GLY A 141 -7.98 -5.44 4.11
N ILE A 142 -7.97 -6.66 3.58
CA ILE A 142 -9.19 -7.35 3.13
C ILE A 142 -10.14 -7.62 4.30
N ILE A 143 -9.63 -8.10 5.44
CA ILE A 143 -10.45 -8.39 6.63
C ILE A 143 -11.11 -7.10 7.13
N VAL A 144 -10.35 -6.01 7.26
CA VAL A 144 -10.87 -4.70 7.68
C VAL A 144 -11.95 -4.20 6.72
N LEU A 145 -11.73 -4.37 5.40
CA LEU A 145 -12.70 -4.01 4.39
C LEU A 145 -14.02 -4.76 4.56
N PHE A 146 -13.97 -6.09 4.74
CA PHE A 146 -15.16 -6.91 4.96
C PHE A 146 -15.92 -6.46 6.22
N VAL A 147 -15.23 -6.28 7.34
CA VAL A 147 -15.84 -5.83 8.59
C VAL A 147 -16.50 -4.45 8.44
N ALA A 148 -15.91 -3.55 7.67
CA ALA A 148 -16.46 -2.21 7.43
C ALA A 148 -17.69 -2.22 6.50
N LEU A 149 -17.76 -3.14 5.54
CA LEU A 149 -18.84 -3.20 4.54
C LEU A 149 -20.02 -4.08 4.98
N LEU A 150 -19.80 -5.13 5.78
CA LEU A 150 -20.85 -6.05 6.22
C LEU A 150 -22.06 -5.37 6.85
N PRO A 151 -21.95 -4.39 7.79
CA PRO A 151 -23.11 -3.72 8.37
C PRO A 151 -23.93 -2.94 7.34
N GLN A 152 -23.28 -2.41 6.30
CA GLN A 152 -23.96 -1.61 5.27
C GLN A 152 -24.74 -2.50 4.29
N ILE A 153 -24.28 -3.74 4.07
CA ILE A 153 -24.96 -4.73 3.22
C ILE A 153 -26.11 -5.38 4.00
N ALA A 154 -25.89 -5.72 5.28
CA ALA A 154 -26.91 -6.36 6.14
C ALA A 154 -28.05 -5.39 6.52
N GLY A 155 -27.77 -4.10 6.75
CA GLY A 155 -28.77 -3.09 7.07
C GLY A 155 -29.76 -2.80 5.94
N GLY A 156 -29.38 -3.05 4.68
CA GLY A 156 -30.28 -2.93 3.53
C GLY A 156 -31.26 -4.09 3.36
N ALA A 157 -31.00 -5.24 3.98
CA ALA A 157 -31.85 -6.43 3.85
C ALA A 157 -32.96 -6.55 4.92
N VAL A 158 -32.98 -5.66 5.92
CA VAL A 158 -33.95 -5.70 7.03
C VAL A 158 -35.23 -4.90 6.69
N TYR A 159 -35.30 -4.22 5.56
CA TYR A 159 -36.47 -3.43 5.13
C TYR A 159 -37.19 -4.05 3.90
N LEU A 160 -37.08 -5.35 3.67
CA LEU A 160 -37.94 -6.15 2.79
C LEU A 160 -38.70 -7.19 3.59
#